data_f1b9b0c0c51c2e6772e0946a26f9f4e7
#
_entry.id   f1b9b0c0c51c2e6772e0946a26f9f4e7
#
_cell.length_a   1.000
_cell.length_b   1.000
_cell.length_c   1.000
_cell.angle_alpha   90.00
_cell.angle_beta   90.00
_cell.angle_gamma   90.00
#
_symmetry.space_group_name_H-M   'P 1'
#
loop_
_entity.id
_entity.type
_entity.pdbx_description
1 polymer ?
#
loop_
_entity_poly.entity_id
_entity_poly.type
_entity_poly.pdbx_seq_one_letter_code
_entity_poly.pdbx_strand_id
1 'polypeptide(L)'
;MSRCRVLGRINVVLKIDLHTHILPEKWPDLAERYGCGDWVRLEHQQSCSAKMMVGDNFFREIESNSWDPVVRLSDCDQAGVRVQVLSTVPIMFTYWAEPEHALDLSMLLNDHMAGVVSTYPTRFVGLGNVPMQSPDLAIRELERCVKELGMPGIQIGTNINGANLDDPGVVAVLEAARDLDASIFVHPWEMLGKDRHPKYWLPWLVGMPAETATAMASLMMGGVLEKLEGLRIAFAHGGGSTPFTIGRIQHGFDVRPDLCGIDSKVSPRELLRRCYVDSLVHDADTLQLLIEVMGADRVALGSDYPFPLGEAVPGQLIESMSLDPRTRDRILSGTALEFLGLNASTFLADTKEVVHDDA
;
A
#
# COMPACT_ATOMS: atom_id res chain seq x y z
N MET A 1 11.69 22.22 -51.27
CA MET A 1 10.68 22.47 -50.24
C MET A 1 10.79 21.35 -49.22
N SER A 2 11.51 21.60 -48.15
CA SER A 2 11.77 20.61 -47.08
C SER A 2 10.56 20.54 -46.15
N ARG A 3 9.89 19.40 -46.10
CA ARG A 3 8.82 19.15 -45.12
C ARG A 3 9.46 18.84 -43.77
N CYS A 4 9.44 19.80 -42.86
CA CYS A 4 9.76 19.56 -41.46
C CYS A 4 8.67 18.63 -40.88
N ARG A 5 9.01 17.36 -40.63
CA ARG A 5 8.16 16.48 -39.80
C ARG A 5 8.30 16.95 -38.38
N VAL A 6 7.24 17.53 -37.84
CA VAL A 6 7.08 17.72 -36.39
C VAL A 6 6.83 16.33 -35.80
N LEU A 7 7.87 15.73 -35.30
CA LEU A 7 7.75 14.54 -34.45
C LEU A 7 7.04 14.98 -33.15
N GLY A 8 5.75 14.74 -33.09
CA GLY A 8 5.01 14.88 -31.85
C GLY A 8 5.66 13.96 -30.80
N ARG A 9 6.19 14.54 -29.72
CA ARG A 9 6.55 13.76 -28.53
C ARG A 9 5.28 13.07 -28.06
N ILE A 10 5.22 11.76 -28.15
CA ILE A 10 4.24 10.97 -27.44
C ILE A 10 4.59 11.20 -25.97
N ASN A 11 3.82 12.03 -25.28
CA ASN A 11 3.90 12.15 -23.82
C ASN A 11 3.38 10.82 -23.26
N VAL A 12 4.28 9.87 -23.02
CA VAL A 12 3.95 8.66 -22.25
C VAL A 12 3.59 9.13 -20.85
N VAL A 13 2.33 9.02 -20.48
CA VAL A 13 1.87 9.32 -19.13
C VAL A 13 2.48 8.26 -18.22
N LEU A 14 3.27 8.68 -17.24
CA LEU A 14 3.84 7.78 -16.25
C LEU A 14 2.73 7.30 -15.31
N LYS A 15 2.50 5.99 -15.23
CA LYS A 15 1.60 5.37 -14.26
C LYS A 15 2.42 4.62 -13.23
N ILE A 16 2.25 4.95 -11.96
CA ILE A 16 2.86 4.28 -10.80
C ILE A 16 1.74 3.76 -9.93
N ASP A 17 1.59 2.45 -9.88
CA ASP A 17 0.61 1.77 -9.05
C ASP A 17 1.19 1.55 -7.65
N LEU A 18 0.71 2.35 -6.69
CA LEU A 18 1.21 2.38 -5.30
C LEU A 18 0.79 1.17 -4.49
N HIS A 19 -0.30 0.51 -4.86
CA HIS A 19 -0.94 -0.52 -4.05
C HIS A 19 -1.00 -1.84 -4.81
N THR A 20 0.02 -2.69 -4.62
CA THR A 20 0.06 -4.03 -5.20
C THR A 20 0.70 -5.03 -4.24
N HIS A 21 0.37 -6.32 -4.41
CA HIS A 21 0.82 -7.38 -3.53
C HIS A 21 1.62 -8.44 -4.29
N ILE A 22 2.68 -8.94 -3.64
CA ILE A 22 3.52 -10.04 -4.12
C ILE A 22 3.89 -10.95 -2.96
N LEU A 23 4.17 -12.22 -3.27
CA LEU A 23 4.77 -13.17 -2.34
C LEU A 23 5.75 -14.08 -3.10
N PRO A 24 6.67 -14.76 -2.44
CA PRO A 24 7.52 -15.75 -3.10
C PRO A 24 6.68 -16.90 -3.68
N GLU A 25 7.17 -17.53 -4.74
CA GLU A 25 6.55 -18.78 -5.25
C GLU A 25 6.64 -19.91 -4.21
N LYS A 26 7.73 -19.95 -3.45
CA LYS A 26 8.01 -20.96 -2.43
C LYS A 26 8.77 -20.36 -1.27
N TRP A 27 8.51 -20.88 -0.08
CA TRP A 27 9.28 -20.63 1.14
C TRP A 27 9.29 -21.88 2.02
N PRO A 28 10.17 -21.94 3.03
CA PRO A 28 10.21 -23.08 3.98
C PRO A 28 8.86 -23.32 4.65
N ASP A 29 8.57 -24.58 5.01
CA ASP A 29 7.42 -24.90 5.85
C ASP A 29 7.63 -24.30 7.25
N LEU A 30 6.91 -23.22 7.54
CA LEU A 30 7.04 -22.47 8.79
C LEU A 30 6.38 -23.20 9.96
N ALA A 31 5.34 -24.03 9.70
CA ALA A 31 4.73 -24.85 10.73
C ALA A 31 5.67 -25.97 11.19
N GLU A 32 6.39 -26.59 10.25
CA GLU A 32 7.45 -27.56 10.57
C GLU A 32 8.61 -26.87 11.30
N ARG A 33 9.03 -25.69 10.83
CA ARG A 33 10.18 -24.93 11.37
C ARG A 33 9.95 -24.43 12.79
N TYR A 34 8.75 -23.93 13.09
CA TYR A 34 8.44 -23.29 14.39
C TYR A 34 7.51 -24.11 15.26
N GLY A 35 6.97 -25.22 14.75
CA GLY A 35 6.19 -26.19 15.52
C GLY A 35 4.80 -25.73 15.94
N CYS A 36 4.30 -24.60 15.45
CA CYS A 36 2.97 -24.06 15.82
C CYS A 36 2.51 -22.98 14.85
N GLY A 37 1.21 -22.64 14.93
CA GLY A 37 0.62 -21.46 14.32
C GLY A 37 -0.03 -21.69 12.97
N ASP A 38 -0.86 -20.71 12.60
CA ASP A 38 -1.59 -20.69 11.34
C ASP A 38 -0.76 -20.04 10.22
N TRP A 39 0.39 -20.64 9.92
CA TRP A 39 1.28 -20.14 8.88
C TRP A 39 0.65 -20.29 7.50
N VAL A 40 0.90 -19.30 6.66
CA VAL A 40 0.47 -19.34 5.25
C VAL A 40 1.38 -20.30 4.48
N ARG A 41 0.80 -21.15 3.64
CA ARG A 41 1.50 -21.99 2.68
C ARG A 41 0.78 -22.01 1.34
N LEU A 42 1.53 -22.29 0.27
CA LEU A 42 0.97 -22.48 -1.07
C LEU A 42 0.95 -23.97 -1.45
N GLU A 43 -0.22 -24.42 -1.90
CA GLU A 43 -0.39 -25.72 -2.52
C GLU A 43 -0.55 -25.51 -4.03
N HIS A 44 0.54 -25.64 -4.78
CA HIS A 44 0.53 -25.50 -6.23
C HIS A 44 -0.33 -26.57 -6.88
N GLN A 45 -1.32 -26.15 -7.69
CA GLN A 45 -2.21 -27.06 -8.40
C GLN A 45 -1.69 -27.32 -9.82
N GLN A 46 -1.17 -26.27 -10.45
CA GLN A 46 -0.59 -26.24 -11.79
C GLN A 46 0.55 -25.19 -11.79
N SER A 47 1.25 -25.06 -12.91
CA SER A 47 2.33 -24.09 -13.03
C SER A 47 1.88 -22.63 -12.87
N CYS A 48 0.60 -22.33 -13.04
CA CYS A 48 0.05 -20.97 -13.04
C CYS A 48 -0.95 -20.69 -11.91
N SER A 49 -1.25 -21.66 -11.02
CA SER A 49 -2.19 -21.45 -9.91
C SER A 49 -1.79 -22.20 -8.64
N ALA A 50 -2.15 -21.63 -7.49
CA ALA A 50 -1.94 -22.24 -6.19
C ALA A 50 -3.12 -21.93 -5.24
N LYS A 51 -3.38 -22.86 -4.33
CA LYS A 51 -4.23 -22.62 -3.16
C LYS A 51 -3.39 -22.03 -2.06
N MET A 52 -3.82 -20.88 -1.56
CA MET A 52 -3.27 -20.28 -0.34
C MET A 52 -4.03 -20.86 0.86
N MET A 53 -3.28 -21.49 1.75
CA MET A 53 -3.78 -22.12 2.96
C MET A 53 -3.30 -21.35 4.18
N VAL A 54 -4.12 -21.28 5.24
CA VAL A 54 -3.77 -20.77 6.56
C VAL A 54 -3.91 -21.91 7.56
N GLY A 55 -2.82 -22.44 8.05
CA GLY A 55 -2.85 -23.76 8.69
C GLY A 55 -3.48 -24.79 7.75
N ASP A 56 -4.53 -25.48 8.21
CA ASP A 56 -5.27 -26.45 7.39
C ASP A 56 -6.49 -25.86 6.66
N ASN A 57 -6.73 -24.57 6.80
CA ASN A 57 -7.91 -23.91 6.22
C ASN A 57 -7.59 -23.31 4.85
N PHE A 58 -8.46 -23.59 3.87
CA PHE A 58 -8.41 -22.91 2.58
C PHE A 58 -8.75 -21.44 2.74
N PHE A 59 -7.87 -20.57 2.25
CA PHE A 59 -8.09 -19.11 2.28
C PHE A 59 -8.57 -18.59 0.93
N ARG A 60 -7.78 -18.81 -0.14
CA ARG A 60 -8.14 -18.43 -1.52
C ARG A 60 -7.29 -19.16 -2.55
N GLU A 61 -7.74 -19.13 -3.79
CA GLU A 61 -6.92 -19.47 -4.96
C GLU A 61 -6.24 -18.20 -5.49
N ILE A 62 -4.99 -18.35 -5.92
CA ILE A 62 -4.18 -17.27 -6.51
C ILE A 62 -3.51 -17.77 -7.78
N GLU A 63 -3.23 -16.85 -8.70
CA GLU A 63 -2.56 -17.12 -9.96
C GLU A 63 -1.07 -16.71 -9.90
N SER A 64 -0.31 -17.11 -10.93
CA SER A 64 1.14 -16.88 -11.00
C SER A 64 1.53 -15.41 -10.97
N ASN A 65 0.65 -14.50 -11.36
CA ASN A 65 0.88 -13.07 -11.21
C ASN A 65 1.02 -12.60 -9.74
N SER A 66 0.69 -13.47 -8.78
CA SER A 66 0.95 -13.23 -7.35
C SER A 66 2.41 -13.44 -6.96
N TRP A 67 3.22 -14.17 -7.76
CA TRP A 67 4.63 -14.48 -7.45
C TRP A 67 5.60 -14.32 -8.62
N ASP A 68 5.15 -14.43 -9.87
CA ASP A 68 6.02 -14.37 -11.06
C ASP A 68 6.13 -12.94 -11.57
N PRO A 69 7.31 -12.28 -11.46
CA PRO A 69 7.50 -10.92 -11.93
C PRO A 69 7.40 -10.79 -13.46
N VAL A 70 7.63 -11.86 -14.24
CA VAL A 70 7.53 -11.80 -15.72
C VAL A 70 6.05 -11.72 -16.13
N VAL A 71 5.17 -12.49 -15.49
CA VAL A 71 3.72 -12.40 -15.71
C VAL A 71 3.23 -11.01 -15.33
N ARG A 72 3.65 -10.48 -14.16
CA ARG A 72 3.29 -9.11 -13.71
C ARG A 72 3.73 -8.04 -14.71
N LEU A 73 4.94 -8.15 -15.28
CA LEU A 73 5.41 -7.20 -16.30
C LEU A 73 4.52 -7.21 -17.54
N SER A 74 4.08 -8.38 -17.98
CA SER A 74 3.13 -8.50 -19.09
C SER A 74 1.81 -7.80 -18.79
N ASP A 75 1.25 -8.02 -17.59
CA ASP A 75 0.01 -7.38 -17.16
C ASP A 75 0.18 -5.84 -17.02
N CYS A 76 1.31 -5.40 -16.47
CA CYS A 76 1.66 -3.98 -16.40
C CYS A 76 1.72 -3.33 -17.78
N ASP A 77 2.37 -3.98 -18.74
CA ASP A 77 2.54 -3.45 -20.09
C ASP A 77 1.18 -3.36 -20.81
N GLN A 78 0.29 -4.34 -20.61
CA GLN A 78 -1.07 -4.31 -21.15
C GLN A 78 -1.93 -3.19 -20.55
N ALA A 79 -1.76 -2.89 -19.25
CA ALA A 79 -2.49 -1.85 -18.53
C ALA A 79 -1.83 -0.46 -18.67
N GLY A 80 -0.66 -0.36 -19.29
CA GLY A 80 0.13 0.87 -19.38
C GLY A 80 0.73 1.32 -18.04
N VAL A 81 0.86 0.42 -17.07
CA VAL A 81 1.52 0.67 -15.79
C VAL A 81 3.04 0.58 -15.96
N ARG A 82 3.74 1.67 -15.70
CA ARG A 82 5.20 1.67 -15.80
C ARG A 82 5.87 1.09 -14.57
N VAL A 83 5.35 1.38 -13.38
CA VAL A 83 5.94 0.96 -12.11
C VAL A 83 4.85 0.40 -11.20
N GLN A 84 5.11 -0.75 -10.58
CA GLN A 84 4.34 -1.24 -9.45
C GLN A 84 5.16 -1.13 -8.15
N VAL A 85 4.49 -0.67 -7.10
CA VAL A 85 5.02 -0.72 -5.75
C VAL A 85 4.58 -2.03 -5.11
N LEU A 86 5.54 -2.91 -4.89
CA LEU A 86 5.33 -4.25 -4.35
C LEU A 86 5.27 -4.20 -2.84
N SER A 87 4.30 -4.86 -2.25
CA SER A 87 4.23 -5.14 -0.82
C SER A 87 3.79 -6.57 -0.57
N THR A 88 3.97 -7.11 0.63
CA THR A 88 3.49 -8.47 0.90
C THR A 88 1.97 -8.52 0.97
N VAL A 89 1.39 -9.70 0.76
CA VAL A 89 -0.04 -9.92 1.00
C VAL A 89 -0.32 -9.77 2.51
N PRO A 90 -1.32 -8.98 2.95
CA PRO A 90 -1.52 -8.65 4.37
C PRO A 90 -1.66 -9.85 5.31
N ILE A 91 -2.14 -11.00 4.81
CA ILE A 91 -2.19 -12.23 5.60
C ILE A 91 -0.80 -12.73 6.06
N MET A 92 0.28 -12.22 5.46
CA MET A 92 1.67 -12.50 5.83
C MET A 92 2.20 -11.58 6.94
N PHE A 93 1.43 -10.64 7.49
CA PHE A 93 1.87 -9.78 8.60
C PHE A 93 2.22 -10.57 9.85
N THR A 94 1.51 -11.66 10.13
CA THR A 94 1.81 -12.63 11.21
C THR A 94 2.06 -12.02 12.58
N TYR A 95 1.34 -10.94 12.94
CA TYR A 95 1.51 -10.26 14.24
C TYR A 95 1.12 -11.13 15.45
N TRP A 96 0.41 -12.24 15.20
CA TRP A 96 0.07 -13.25 16.20
C TRP A 96 1.25 -14.15 16.58
N ALA A 97 2.31 -14.21 15.74
CA ALA A 97 3.44 -15.12 15.94
C ALA A 97 4.44 -14.55 16.96
N GLU A 98 5.27 -15.45 17.50
CA GLU A 98 6.44 -15.04 18.31
C GLU A 98 7.28 -14.03 17.50
N PRO A 99 7.77 -12.94 18.12
CA PRO A 99 8.42 -11.85 17.42
C PRO A 99 9.61 -12.27 16.54
N GLU A 100 10.44 -13.19 17.00
CA GLU A 100 11.60 -13.68 16.25
C GLU A 100 11.19 -14.52 15.03
N HIS A 101 10.08 -15.29 15.13
CA HIS A 101 9.55 -16.04 14.01
C HIS A 101 8.93 -15.11 12.95
N ALA A 102 8.22 -14.08 13.40
CA ALA A 102 7.68 -13.05 12.50
C ALA A 102 8.79 -12.23 11.82
N LEU A 103 9.89 -11.95 12.54
CA LEU A 103 11.08 -11.31 11.96
C LEU A 103 11.71 -12.17 10.87
N ASP A 104 11.89 -13.46 11.11
CA ASP A 104 12.49 -14.37 10.12
C ASP A 104 11.64 -14.45 8.84
N LEU A 105 10.32 -14.52 8.97
CA LEU A 105 9.41 -14.42 7.81
C LEU A 105 9.51 -13.05 7.14
N SER A 106 9.53 -11.96 7.90
CA SER A 106 9.66 -10.60 7.36
C SER A 106 10.93 -10.45 6.53
N MET A 107 12.07 -10.93 7.04
CA MET A 107 13.35 -10.91 6.32
C MET A 107 13.28 -11.71 5.02
N LEU A 108 12.67 -12.90 5.04
CA LEU A 108 12.48 -13.72 3.84
C LEU A 108 11.65 -13.01 2.77
N LEU A 109 10.55 -12.38 3.17
CA LEU A 109 9.67 -11.64 2.24
C LEU A 109 10.38 -10.40 1.68
N ASN A 110 11.12 -9.68 2.51
CA ASN A 110 11.86 -8.48 2.13
C ASN A 110 13.01 -8.80 1.17
N ASP A 111 13.77 -9.87 1.45
CA ASP A 111 14.86 -10.33 0.58
C ASP A 111 14.32 -10.77 -0.80
N HIS A 112 13.17 -11.45 -0.83
CA HIS A 112 12.49 -11.79 -2.09
C HIS A 112 12.13 -10.54 -2.89
N MET A 113 11.45 -9.56 -2.26
CA MET A 113 11.08 -8.30 -2.94
C MET A 113 12.30 -7.54 -3.42
N ALA A 114 13.36 -7.44 -2.62
CA ALA A 114 14.61 -6.79 -3.00
C ALA A 114 15.24 -7.48 -4.23
N GLY A 115 15.19 -8.81 -4.29
CA GLY A 115 15.64 -9.58 -5.45
C GLY A 115 14.85 -9.26 -6.73
N VAL A 116 13.53 -9.16 -6.62
CA VAL A 116 12.66 -8.77 -7.75
C VAL A 116 12.98 -7.34 -8.21
N VAL A 117 13.07 -6.39 -7.28
CA VAL A 117 13.41 -4.99 -7.57
C VAL A 117 14.80 -4.88 -8.20
N SER A 118 15.80 -5.58 -7.68
CA SER A 118 17.16 -5.60 -8.24
C SER A 118 17.19 -6.13 -9.67
N THR A 119 16.32 -7.07 -10.02
CA THR A 119 16.22 -7.62 -11.38
C THR A 119 15.53 -6.65 -12.33
N TYR A 120 14.56 -5.87 -11.86
CA TYR A 120 13.75 -4.95 -12.67
C TYR A 120 13.65 -3.55 -12.03
N PRO A 121 14.78 -2.84 -11.84
CA PRO A 121 14.83 -1.63 -10.99
C PRO A 121 14.07 -0.42 -11.55
N THR A 122 13.72 -0.42 -12.85
CA THR A 122 12.90 0.64 -13.48
C THR A 122 11.41 0.29 -13.53
N ARG A 123 11.02 -0.90 -13.02
CA ARG A 123 9.65 -1.42 -13.10
C ARG A 123 9.02 -1.70 -11.75
N PHE A 124 9.82 -1.97 -10.73
CA PHE A 124 9.33 -2.31 -9.39
C PHE A 124 10.03 -1.47 -8.31
N VAL A 125 9.26 -1.19 -7.26
CA VAL A 125 9.71 -0.60 -5.98
C VAL A 125 9.19 -1.51 -4.87
N GLY A 126 9.94 -1.76 -3.80
CA GLY A 126 9.51 -2.62 -2.70
C GLY A 126 9.15 -1.80 -1.45
N LEU A 127 8.08 -2.18 -0.75
CA LEU A 127 7.77 -1.76 0.62
C LEU A 127 7.92 -2.97 1.54
N GLY A 128 8.80 -2.88 2.53
CA GLY A 128 9.14 -3.98 3.41
C GLY A 128 8.00 -4.39 4.35
N ASN A 129 8.12 -5.58 4.93
CA ASN A 129 7.29 -6.09 6.02
C ASN A 129 8.10 -6.14 7.31
N VAL A 130 7.50 -5.82 8.47
CA VAL A 130 8.19 -5.80 9.75
C VAL A 130 7.32 -6.42 10.86
N PRO A 131 7.91 -7.03 11.91
CA PRO A 131 7.18 -7.67 13.00
C PRO A 131 6.68 -6.63 14.01
N MET A 132 5.58 -5.93 13.68
CA MET A 132 5.04 -4.80 14.45
C MET A 132 4.67 -5.12 15.90
N GLN A 133 4.45 -6.39 16.26
CA GLN A 133 4.22 -6.82 17.65
C GLN A 133 5.46 -6.69 18.55
N SER A 134 6.64 -6.42 17.97
CA SER A 134 7.87 -6.13 18.69
C SER A 134 8.53 -4.87 18.11
N PRO A 135 8.31 -3.68 18.70
CA PRO A 135 8.82 -2.42 18.17
C PRO A 135 10.34 -2.43 17.92
N ASP A 136 11.12 -3.00 18.81
CA ASP A 136 12.59 -3.06 18.65
C ASP A 136 13.01 -3.88 17.43
N LEU A 137 12.36 -5.03 17.21
CA LEU A 137 12.63 -5.87 16.04
C LEU A 137 12.09 -5.22 14.75
N ALA A 138 10.94 -4.57 14.83
CA ALA A 138 10.34 -3.83 13.71
C ALA A 138 11.24 -2.67 13.26
N ILE A 139 11.78 -1.88 14.20
CA ILE A 139 12.70 -0.78 13.90
C ILE A 139 13.99 -1.32 13.26
N ARG A 140 14.55 -2.39 13.80
CA ARG A 140 15.77 -3.02 13.24
C ARG A 140 15.55 -3.49 11.80
N GLU A 141 14.41 -4.13 11.50
CA GLU A 141 14.11 -4.60 10.15
C GLU A 141 13.73 -3.45 9.21
N LEU A 142 13.04 -2.41 9.69
CA LEU A 142 12.83 -1.18 8.96
C LEU A 142 14.16 -0.53 8.54
N GLU A 143 15.11 -0.42 9.46
CA GLU A 143 16.44 0.09 9.15
C GLU A 143 17.15 -0.74 8.08
N ARG A 144 17.04 -2.06 8.14
CA ARG A 144 17.60 -2.98 7.13
C ARG A 144 16.93 -2.76 5.78
N CYS A 145 15.60 -2.68 5.74
CA CYS A 145 14.84 -2.40 4.51
C CYS A 145 15.32 -1.11 3.83
N VAL A 146 15.49 -0.04 4.59
CA VAL A 146 15.88 1.27 4.05
C VAL A 146 17.37 1.32 3.70
N LYS A 147 18.26 0.94 4.63
CA LYS A 147 19.70 1.15 4.50
C LYS A 147 20.43 0.09 3.67
N GLU A 148 19.95 -1.16 3.71
CA GLU A 148 20.63 -2.29 3.05
C GLU A 148 19.89 -2.75 1.80
N LEU A 149 18.53 -2.81 1.84
CA LEU A 149 17.72 -3.27 0.71
C LEU A 149 17.26 -2.13 -0.22
N GLY A 150 17.46 -0.86 0.16
CA GLY A 150 17.13 0.30 -0.65
C GLY A 150 15.63 0.52 -0.86
N MET A 151 14.80 0.02 0.05
CA MET A 151 13.36 0.21 0.02
C MET A 151 12.99 1.61 0.54
N PRO A 152 12.04 2.34 -0.09
CA PRO A 152 11.65 3.67 0.37
C PRO A 152 10.77 3.65 1.64
N GLY A 153 10.38 2.47 2.14
CA GLY A 153 9.51 2.35 3.31
C GLY A 153 9.01 0.93 3.54
N ILE A 154 7.94 0.84 4.33
CA ILE A 154 7.31 -0.43 4.73
C ILE A 154 5.79 -0.39 4.61
N GLN A 155 5.16 -1.58 4.57
CA GLN A 155 3.72 -1.76 4.74
C GLN A 155 3.42 -2.30 6.14
N ILE A 156 2.38 -1.78 6.78
CA ILE A 156 1.89 -2.23 8.09
C ILE A 156 0.38 -2.44 8.10
N GLY A 157 -0.13 -3.15 9.10
CA GLY A 157 -1.57 -3.29 9.34
C GLY A 157 -2.20 -2.06 10.00
N THR A 158 -3.53 -1.95 9.91
CA THR A 158 -4.33 -0.91 10.58
C THR A 158 -4.37 -1.03 12.10
N ASN A 159 -4.10 -2.20 12.61
CA ASN A 159 -3.94 -2.48 14.03
C ASN A 159 -2.92 -3.61 14.24
N ILE A 160 -2.37 -3.69 15.42
CA ILE A 160 -1.39 -4.70 15.82
C ILE A 160 -1.96 -5.49 16.99
N ASN A 161 -2.51 -6.68 16.70
CA ASN A 161 -3.18 -7.51 17.72
C ASN A 161 -4.26 -6.75 18.52
N GLY A 162 -5.02 -5.87 17.85
CA GLY A 162 -6.06 -5.04 18.45
C GLY A 162 -5.58 -3.71 19.04
N ALA A 163 -4.28 -3.45 19.10
CA ALA A 163 -3.77 -2.11 19.43
C ALA A 163 -3.88 -1.18 18.22
N ASN A 164 -4.46 0.00 18.41
CA ASN A 164 -4.56 1.02 17.36
C ASN A 164 -3.21 1.66 17.05
N LEU A 165 -3.15 2.46 15.98
CA LEU A 165 -1.90 3.08 15.52
C LEU A 165 -1.36 4.22 16.43
N ASP A 166 -2.12 4.63 17.44
CA ASP A 166 -1.68 5.54 18.51
C ASP A 166 -1.06 4.82 19.72
N ASP A 167 -0.97 3.48 19.70
CA ASP A 167 -0.26 2.72 20.72
C ASP A 167 1.22 3.12 20.78
N PRO A 168 1.80 3.32 21.99
CA PRO A 168 3.19 3.78 22.12
C PRO A 168 4.23 2.91 21.39
N GLY A 169 4.03 1.59 21.31
CA GLY A 169 4.92 0.69 20.58
C GLY A 169 4.86 0.93 19.08
N VAL A 170 3.65 1.13 18.54
CA VAL A 170 3.46 1.49 17.12
C VAL A 170 4.06 2.85 16.83
N VAL A 171 3.78 3.84 17.67
CA VAL A 171 4.31 5.22 17.53
C VAL A 171 5.84 5.23 17.49
N ALA A 172 6.52 4.40 18.27
CA ALA A 172 7.98 4.29 18.23
C ALA A 172 8.49 3.84 16.84
N VAL A 173 7.80 2.91 16.18
CA VAL A 173 8.14 2.48 14.80
C VAL A 173 7.85 3.60 13.79
N LEU A 174 6.73 4.32 13.93
CA LEU A 174 6.40 5.46 13.07
C LEU A 174 7.41 6.61 13.23
N GLU A 175 7.91 6.84 14.44
CA GLU A 175 8.97 7.82 14.72
C GLU A 175 10.28 7.42 14.04
N ALA A 176 10.69 6.16 14.17
CA ALA A 176 11.87 5.64 13.47
C ALA A 176 11.73 5.75 11.94
N ALA A 177 10.54 5.50 11.39
CA ALA A 177 10.28 5.66 9.96
C ALA A 177 10.44 7.12 9.51
N ARG A 178 9.87 8.09 10.26
CA ARG A 178 10.06 9.52 10.00
C ARG A 178 11.54 9.90 10.01
N ASP A 179 12.29 9.44 11.01
CA ASP A 179 13.71 9.77 11.18
C ASP A 179 14.60 9.18 10.09
N LEU A 180 14.17 8.07 9.49
CA LEU A 180 14.80 7.43 8.33
C LEU A 180 14.32 7.99 6.98
N ASP A 181 13.42 8.98 6.99
CA ASP A 181 12.73 9.46 5.79
C ASP A 181 12.04 8.32 5.01
N ALA A 182 11.48 7.35 5.73
CA ALA A 182 10.81 6.18 5.18
C ALA A 182 9.30 6.38 5.12
N SER A 183 8.67 5.84 4.09
CA SER A 183 7.23 5.88 3.87
C SER A 183 6.53 4.71 4.56
N ILE A 184 5.34 4.96 5.10
CA ILE A 184 4.49 3.95 5.73
C ILE A 184 3.22 3.77 4.90
N PHE A 185 2.99 2.57 4.35
CA PHE A 185 1.73 2.21 3.71
C PHE A 185 0.89 1.36 4.66
N VAL A 186 -0.30 1.83 5.01
CA VAL A 186 -1.20 1.16 5.97
C VAL A 186 -2.28 0.41 5.22
N HIS A 187 -2.34 -0.91 5.40
CA HIS A 187 -3.34 -1.77 4.80
C HIS A 187 -4.27 -2.35 5.87
N PRO A 188 -5.61 -2.43 5.64
CA PRO A 188 -6.54 -3.00 6.60
C PRO A 188 -6.19 -4.47 6.93
N TRP A 189 -6.17 -4.75 8.23
CA TRP A 189 -5.84 -6.04 8.82
C TRP A 189 -6.73 -6.29 10.05
N GLU A 190 -7.11 -7.56 10.30
CA GLU A 190 -7.94 -7.95 11.45
C GLU A 190 -9.19 -7.06 11.63
N MET A 191 -10.00 -6.97 10.56
CA MET A 191 -11.11 -6.03 10.41
C MET A 191 -12.13 -6.12 11.55
N LEU A 192 -12.67 -4.97 11.91
CA LEU A 192 -13.76 -4.83 12.89
C LEU A 192 -14.99 -5.67 12.53
N GLY A 193 -15.64 -6.26 13.53
CA GLY A 193 -16.95 -6.90 13.40
C GLY A 193 -16.94 -8.26 12.71
N LYS A 194 -15.83 -8.98 12.72
CA LYS A 194 -15.69 -10.32 12.12
C LYS A 194 -16.82 -11.29 12.57
N ASP A 195 -17.21 -11.23 13.84
CA ASP A 195 -18.28 -12.01 14.45
C ASP A 195 -19.67 -11.74 13.84
N ARG A 196 -19.86 -10.56 13.26
CA ARG A 196 -21.09 -10.10 12.61
C ARG A 196 -21.06 -10.20 11.09
N HIS A 197 -19.93 -10.58 10.52
CA HIS A 197 -19.67 -10.58 9.08
C HIS A 197 -19.48 -11.99 8.47
N PRO A 198 -20.31 -13.01 8.80
CA PRO A 198 -20.08 -14.39 8.36
C PRO A 198 -20.45 -14.65 6.89
N LYS A 199 -21.09 -13.69 6.20
CA LYS A 199 -21.62 -13.84 4.84
C LYS A 199 -21.36 -12.59 4.01
N TYR A 200 -21.61 -12.72 2.68
CA TYR A 200 -21.62 -11.62 1.70
C TYR A 200 -20.28 -10.88 1.56
N TRP A 201 -19.19 -11.55 1.92
CA TRP A 201 -17.85 -10.96 1.88
C TRP A 201 -17.72 -9.65 2.69
N LEU A 202 -18.59 -9.46 3.67
CA LEU A 202 -18.67 -8.23 4.48
C LEU A 202 -17.38 -7.83 5.18
N PRO A 203 -16.45 -8.73 5.60
CA PRO A 203 -15.17 -8.30 6.12
C PRO A 203 -14.40 -7.40 5.16
N TRP A 204 -14.42 -7.71 3.84
CA TRP A 204 -13.77 -6.91 2.81
C TRP A 204 -14.58 -5.69 2.40
N LEU A 205 -15.91 -5.84 2.22
CA LEU A 205 -16.77 -4.77 1.69
C LEU A 205 -17.09 -3.68 2.70
N VAL A 206 -17.18 -4.02 3.99
CA VAL A 206 -17.59 -3.12 5.08
C VAL A 206 -16.54 -3.04 6.18
N GLY A 207 -15.98 -4.19 6.57
CA GLY A 207 -15.00 -4.26 7.66
C GLY A 207 -13.71 -3.51 7.33
N MET A 208 -13.14 -3.69 6.15
CA MET A 208 -11.91 -2.98 5.74
C MET A 208 -12.06 -1.46 5.75
N PRO A 209 -13.10 -0.85 5.12
CA PRO A 209 -13.30 0.59 5.19
C PRO A 209 -13.49 1.13 6.61
N ALA A 210 -14.16 0.38 7.49
CA ALA A 210 -14.37 0.77 8.88
C ALA A 210 -13.07 0.69 9.69
N GLU A 211 -12.28 -0.35 9.48
CA GLU A 211 -10.99 -0.57 10.13
C GLU A 211 -9.99 0.52 9.76
N THR A 212 -9.86 0.84 8.46
CA THR A 212 -9.01 1.93 7.98
C THR A 212 -9.41 3.27 8.59
N ALA A 213 -10.72 3.54 8.70
CA ALA A 213 -11.20 4.78 9.33
C ALA A 213 -10.86 4.85 10.83
N THR A 214 -10.89 3.72 11.54
CA THR A 214 -10.47 3.64 12.94
C THR A 214 -8.98 3.95 13.08
N ALA A 215 -8.15 3.35 12.23
CA ALA A 215 -6.70 3.59 12.22
C ALA A 215 -6.36 5.07 11.93
N MET A 216 -7.00 5.68 10.94
CA MET A 216 -6.80 7.11 10.64
C MET A 216 -7.27 8.00 11.79
N ALA A 217 -8.42 7.70 12.41
CA ALA A 217 -8.96 8.47 13.53
C ALA A 217 -8.05 8.37 14.76
N SER A 218 -7.49 7.19 15.07
CA SER A 218 -6.58 7.02 16.20
C SER A 218 -5.30 7.84 16.02
N LEU A 219 -4.70 7.88 14.82
CA LEU A 219 -3.53 8.71 14.54
C LEU A 219 -3.81 10.22 14.65
N MET A 220 -4.97 10.66 14.13
CA MET A 220 -5.35 12.08 14.19
C MET A 220 -5.63 12.52 15.63
N MET A 221 -6.52 11.80 16.35
CA MET A 221 -6.96 12.19 17.69
C MET A 221 -5.93 11.84 18.77
N GLY A 222 -5.13 10.78 18.59
CA GLY A 222 -4.01 10.41 19.46
C GLY A 222 -2.78 11.34 19.35
N GLY A 223 -2.87 12.40 18.52
CA GLY A 223 -1.82 13.41 18.39
C GLY A 223 -0.55 12.93 17.66
N VAL A 224 -0.59 11.74 17.06
CA VAL A 224 0.59 11.16 16.39
C VAL A 224 1.01 12.01 15.20
N LEU A 225 0.05 12.38 14.32
CA LEU A 225 0.32 13.21 13.15
C LEU A 225 0.72 14.67 13.52
N GLU A 226 0.34 15.15 14.72
CA GLU A 226 0.79 16.43 15.24
C GLU A 226 2.25 16.35 15.69
N LYS A 227 2.63 15.28 16.40
CA LYS A 227 3.98 15.06 16.94
C LYS A 227 5.00 14.65 15.87
N LEU A 228 4.57 13.85 14.89
CA LEU A 228 5.44 13.31 13.85
C LEU A 228 5.29 14.11 12.54
N GLU A 229 5.55 15.41 12.61
CA GLU A 229 5.58 16.25 11.41
C GLU A 229 6.58 15.70 10.39
N GLY A 230 6.17 15.66 9.12
CA GLY A 230 6.97 15.09 8.03
C GLY A 230 6.85 13.59 7.85
N LEU A 231 6.11 12.86 8.71
CA LEU A 231 5.82 11.44 8.49
C LEU A 231 5.05 11.26 7.18
N ARG A 232 5.60 10.47 6.26
CA ARG A 232 4.91 10.07 5.04
C ARG A 232 4.11 8.79 5.29
N ILE A 233 2.79 8.93 5.47
CA ILE A 233 1.87 7.82 5.74
C ILE A 233 0.72 7.81 4.74
N ALA A 234 0.48 6.67 4.11
CA ALA A 234 -0.60 6.44 3.16
C ALA A 234 -1.52 5.31 3.62
N PHE A 235 -2.80 5.39 3.26
CA PHE A 235 -3.80 4.39 3.61
C PHE A 235 -4.43 3.80 2.36
N ALA A 236 -4.60 2.48 2.37
CA ALA A 236 -5.26 1.74 1.31
C ALA A 236 -6.75 2.09 1.16
N HIS A 237 -7.30 1.79 -0.03
CA HIS A 237 -8.72 1.87 -0.36
C HIS A 237 -9.33 3.26 -0.09
N GLY A 238 -8.65 4.30 -0.60
CA GLY A 238 -9.09 5.70 -0.46
C GLY A 238 -9.16 6.20 0.98
N GLY A 239 -8.46 5.56 1.93
CA GLY A 239 -8.59 5.87 3.35
C GLY A 239 -9.88 5.32 3.98
N GLY A 240 -10.45 4.29 3.37
CA GLY A 240 -11.66 3.62 3.84
C GLY A 240 -12.88 4.54 3.89
N SER A 241 -13.61 4.52 5.01
CA SER A 241 -14.77 5.41 5.18
C SER A 241 -14.42 6.82 5.70
N THR A 242 -13.15 7.13 5.94
CA THR A 242 -12.71 8.41 6.53
C THR A 242 -13.12 9.63 5.71
N PRO A 243 -12.94 9.68 4.38
CA PRO A 243 -13.30 10.86 3.59
C PRO A 243 -14.79 11.21 3.70
N PHE A 244 -15.66 10.20 3.79
CA PHE A 244 -17.09 10.40 3.98
C PHE A 244 -17.43 10.81 5.43
N THR A 245 -16.74 10.27 6.42
CA THR A 245 -17.06 10.46 7.86
C THR A 245 -16.29 11.61 8.51
N ILE A 246 -15.34 12.24 7.83
CA ILE A 246 -14.50 13.32 8.39
C ILE A 246 -15.33 14.47 8.95
N GLY A 247 -16.49 14.80 8.35
CA GLY A 247 -17.40 15.82 8.89
C GLY A 247 -17.94 15.48 10.28
N ARG A 248 -18.26 14.19 10.50
CA ARG A 248 -18.69 13.71 11.80
C ARG A 248 -17.55 13.69 12.84
N ILE A 249 -16.35 13.28 12.43
CA ILE A 249 -15.14 13.25 13.28
C ILE A 249 -14.82 14.69 13.72
N GLN A 250 -14.78 15.63 12.77
CA GLN A 250 -14.55 17.04 13.07
C GLN A 250 -15.59 17.62 14.02
N HIS A 251 -16.88 17.36 13.77
CA HIS A 251 -17.96 17.83 14.65
C HIS A 251 -17.82 17.26 16.07
N GLY A 252 -17.49 15.98 16.20
CA GLY A 252 -17.19 15.38 17.50
C GLY A 252 -16.04 16.08 18.24
N PHE A 253 -14.97 16.40 17.53
CA PHE A 253 -13.84 17.15 18.05
C PHE A 253 -14.25 18.54 18.55
N ASP A 254 -15.12 19.26 17.81
CA ASP A 254 -15.58 20.60 18.14
C ASP A 254 -16.51 20.64 19.36
N VAL A 255 -17.43 19.65 19.48
CA VAL A 255 -18.47 19.65 20.53
C VAL A 255 -18.12 18.84 21.76
N ARG A 256 -17.14 17.93 21.67
CA ARG A 256 -16.64 17.12 22.76
C ARG A 256 -15.11 17.12 22.83
N PRO A 257 -14.49 18.32 22.94
CA PRO A 257 -13.03 18.44 23.06
C PRO A 257 -12.50 17.72 24.31
N ASP A 258 -13.34 17.55 25.32
CA ASP A 258 -13.07 16.78 26.54
C ASP A 258 -12.85 15.27 26.27
N LEU A 259 -13.35 14.75 25.14
CA LEU A 259 -13.19 13.35 24.75
C LEU A 259 -12.33 13.18 23.48
N CYS A 260 -12.48 14.07 22.51
CA CYS A 260 -11.88 13.92 21.17
C CYS A 260 -10.60 14.76 20.98
N GLY A 261 -10.38 15.77 21.83
CA GLY A 261 -9.24 16.69 21.76
C GLY A 261 -8.27 16.55 22.95
N ILE A 262 -8.16 15.35 23.54
CA ILE A 262 -7.31 15.10 24.71
C ILE A 262 -5.83 15.13 24.31
N ASP A 263 -5.45 14.43 23.29
CA ASP A 263 -4.06 14.21 22.89
C ASP A 263 -3.62 15.06 21.68
N SER A 264 -4.57 15.55 20.86
CA SER A 264 -4.30 16.50 19.78
C SER A 264 -5.08 17.79 19.95
N LYS A 265 -4.45 18.91 19.59
CA LYS A 265 -5.10 20.24 19.51
C LYS A 265 -5.32 20.70 18.08
N VAL A 266 -4.75 19.99 17.12
CA VAL A 266 -4.92 20.23 15.68
C VAL A 266 -6.20 19.54 15.20
N SER A 267 -6.97 20.22 14.34
CA SER A 267 -8.25 19.72 13.89
C SER A 267 -8.09 18.43 13.03
N PRO A 268 -8.99 17.44 13.15
CA PRO A 268 -8.93 16.24 12.32
C PRO A 268 -8.92 16.51 10.82
N ARG A 269 -9.63 17.55 10.34
CA ARG A 269 -9.61 17.95 8.92
C ARG A 269 -8.24 18.46 8.45
N GLU A 270 -7.50 19.14 9.31
CA GLU A 270 -6.15 19.59 9.00
C GLU A 270 -5.18 18.40 9.00
N LEU A 271 -5.26 17.54 10.01
CA LEU A 271 -4.40 16.36 10.12
C LEU A 271 -4.67 15.35 8.99
N LEU A 272 -5.92 15.20 8.55
CA LEU A 272 -6.27 14.33 7.43
C LEU A 272 -5.45 14.67 6.17
N ARG A 273 -5.23 15.94 5.89
CA ARG A 273 -4.45 16.40 4.72
C ARG A 273 -2.95 16.17 4.84
N ARG A 274 -2.46 15.69 5.97
CA ARG A 274 -1.07 15.22 6.13
C ARG A 274 -0.92 13.75 5.69
N CYS A 275 -2.03 13.02 5.53
CA CYS A 275 -2.04 11.65 5.06
C CYS A 275 -2.16 11.59 3.53
N TYR A 276 -1.64 10.49 2.96
CA TYR A 276 -1.90 10.08 1.59
C TYR A 276 -2.91 8.93 1.57
N VAL A 277 -3.54 8.72 0.42
CA VAL A 277 -4.45 7.58 0.18
C VAL A 277 -4.26 7.07 -1.25
N ASP A 278 -4.66 5.84 -1.51
CA ASP A 278 -4.77 5.37 -2.89
C ASP A 278 -6.12 5.77 -3.53
N SER A 279 -6.25 5.50 -4.83
CA SER A 279 -7.43 5.85 -5.63
C SER A 279 -8.46 4.73 -5.74
N LEU A 280 -8.28 3.62 -5.00
CA LEU A 280 -9.10 2.42 -5.16
C LEU A 280 -10.46 2.56 -4.45
N VAL A 281 -11.40 3.19 -5.13
CA VAL A 281 -12.76 3.46 -4.62
C VAL A 281 -13.88 3.00 -5.58
N HIS A 282 -13.54 2.44 -6.76
CA HIS A 282 -14.42 1.77 -7.73
C HIS A 282 -15.53 2.63 -8.36
N ASP A 283 -15.62 3.91 -8.05
CA ASP A 283 -16.71 4.79 -8.48
C ASP A 283 -16.21 6.22 -8.72
N ALA A 284 -16.65 6.85 -9.81
CA ALA A 284 -16.17 8.17 -10.22
C ALA A 284 -16.63 9.29 -9.28
N ASP A 285 -17.85 9.24 -8.77
CA ASP A 285 -18.37 10.26 -7.84
C ASP A 285 -17.64 10.15 -6.50
N THR A 286 -17.33 8.92 -6.07
CA THR A 286 -16.54 8.67 -4.85
C THR A 286 -15.09 9.15 -5.03
N LEU A 287 -14.46 8.92 -6.18
CA LEU A 287 -13.11 9.43 -6.46
C LEU A 287 -13.09 10.96 -6.53
N GLN A 288 -14.11 11.57 -7.09
CA GLN A 288 -14.26 13.04 -7.10
C GLN A 288 -14.34 13.59 -5.67
N LEU A 289 -15.17 12.99 -4.80
CA LEU A 289 -15.26 13.36 -3.38
C LEU A 289 -13.91 13.19 -2.68
N LEU A 290 -13.21 12.08 -2.96
CA LEU A 290 -11.89 11.81 -2.37
C LEU A 290 -10.89 12.92 -2.74
N ILE A 291 -10.84 13.29 -4.01
CA ILE A 291 -9.96 14.38 -4.50
C ILE A 291 -10.31 15.71 -3.82
N GLU A 292 -11.60 16.03 -3.65
CA GLU A 292 -12.05 17.27 -2.99
C GLU A 292 -11.68 17.31 -1.50
N VAL A 293 -11.82 16.18 -0.80
CA VAL A 293 -11.54 16.09 0.64
C VAL A 293 -10.05 16.05 0.92
N MET A 294 -9.30 15.22 0.19
CA MET A 294 -7.87 14.99 0.42
C MET A 294 -6.97 16.01 -0.28
N GLY A 295 -7.34 16.43 -1.48
CA GLY A 295 -6.48 17.10 -2.44
C GLY A 295 -5.85 16.10 -3.42
N ALA A 296 -5.70 16.48 -4.69
CA ALA A 296 -5.08 15.62 -5.71
C ALA A 296 -3.63 15.23 -5.38
N ASP A 297 -2.95 16.05 -4.59
CA ASP A 297 -1.59 15.82 -4.11
C ASP A 297 -1.49 14.85 -2.93
N ARG A 298 -2.62 14.28 -2.51
CA ARG A 298 -2.72 13.27 -1.45
C ARG A 298 -3.37 11.97 -1.93
N VAL A 299 -3.81 11.90 -3.20
CA VAL A 299 -4.38 10.70 -3.82
C VAL A 299 -3.39 10.14 -4.84
N ALA A 300 -3.00 8.88 -4.70
CA ALA A 300 -2.11 8.17 -5.62
C ALA A 300 -2.85 7.03 -6.31
N LEU A 301 -2.51 6.71 -7.57
CA LEU A 301 -3.00 5.49 -8.20
C LEU A 301 -2.65 4.27 -7.35
N GLY A 302 -3.63 3.42 -7.05
CA GLY A 302 -3.46 2.12 -6.42
C GLY A 302 -4.56 1.16 -6.86
N SER A 303 -4.22 -0.10 -7.12
CA SER A 303 -5.11 -1.07 -7.73
C SER A 303 -5.47 -2.29 -6.89
N ASP A 304 -4.74 -2.57 -5.80
CA ASP A 304 -4.83 -3.83 -5.03
C ASP A 304 -4.53 -5.10 -5.89
N TYR A 305 -3.74 -4.91 -6.97
CA TYR A 305 -3.32 -6.00 -7.85
C TYR A 305 -2.54 -7.08 -7.07
N PRO A 306 -2.77 -8.39 -7.26
CA PRO A 306 -3.59 -9.00 -8.31
C PRO A 306 -4.95 -9.51 -7.81
N PHE A 307 -5.54 -8.91 -6.79
CA PHE A 307 -6.73 -9.45 -6.15
C PHE A 307 -8.05 -9.05 -6.84
N PRO A 308 -9.11 -9.89 -6.72
CA PRO A 308 -10.35 -9.69 -7.48
C PRO A 308 -11.17 -8.46 -7.04
N LEU A 309 -10.92 -7.89 -5.87
CA LEU A 309 -11.52 -6.62 -5.44
C LEU A 309 -10.67 -5.42 -5.89
N GLY A 310 -9.57 -5.65 -6.59
CA GLY A 310 -8.74 -4.62 -7.18
C GLY A 310 -9.31 -4.02 -8.46
N GLU A 311 -8.63 -3.01 -8.99
CA GLU A 311 -8.95 -2.42 -10.29
C GLU A 311 -8.37 -3.29 -11.41
N ALA A 312 -9.23 -3.83 -12.27
CA ALA A 312 -8.82 -4.77 -13.33
C ALA A 312 -7.85 -4.14 -14.35
N VAL A 313 -8.00 -2.85 -14.64
CA VAL A 313 -7.07 -2.06 -15.47
C VAL A 313 -6.64 -0.85 -14.65
N PRO A 314 -5.49 -0.91 -13.96
CA PRO A 314 -5.06 0.16 -13.06
C PRO A 314 -5.04 1.53 -13.71
N GLY A 315 -5.73 2.49 -13.09
CA GLY A 315 -5.86 3.87 -13.56
C GLY A 315 -7.00 4.11 -14.55
N GLN A 316 -7.74 3.09 -14.97
CA GLN A 316 -8.85 3.26 -15.91
C GLN A 316 -9.94 4.21 -15.37
N LEU A 317 -10.26 4.12 -14.08
CA LEU A 317 -11.22 5.02 -13.45
C LEU A 317 -10.73 6.48 -13.55
N ILE A 318 -9.49 6.76 -13.17
CA ILE A 318 -8.90 8.11 -13.23
C ILE A 318 -8.90 8.65 -14.66
N GLU A 319 -8.53 7.81 -15.63
CA GLU A 319 -8.45 8.18 -17.04
C GLU A 319 -9.82 8.40 -17.68
N SER A 320 -10.88 7.77 -17.17
CA SER A 320 -12.26 7.94 -17.62
C SER A 320 -12.91 9.24 -17.14
N MET A 321 -12.37 9.87 -16.09
CA MET A 321 -12.90 11.10 -15.50
C MET A 321 -12.46 12.34 -16.28
N SER A 322 -13.29 13.38 -16.26
CA SER A 322 -12.97 14.69 -16.85
C SER A 322 -12.08 15.54 -15.94
N LEU A 323 -10.94 14.98 -15.51
CA LEU A 323 -9.95 15.69 -14.70
C LEU A 323 -9.07 16.58 -15.60
N ASP A 324 -8.64 17.73 -15.06
CA ASP A 324 -7.62 18.51 -15.75
C ASP A 324 -6.29 17.71 -15.83
N PRO A 325 -5.44 17.93 -16.84
CA PRO A 325 -4.23 17.14 -17.05
C PRO A 325 -3.29 17.12 -15.85
N ARG A 326 -3.15 18.23 -15.13
CA ARG A 326 -2.26 18.34 -13.98
C ARG A 326 -2.76 17.48 -12.82
N THR A 327 -4.03 17.54 -12.50
CA THR A 327 -4.68 16.70 -11.49
C THR A 327 -4.56 15.23 -11.85
N ARG A 328 -4.86 14.85 -13.10
CA ARG A 328 -4.74 13.47 -13.57
C ARG A 328 -3.29 12.95 -13.45
N ASP A 329 -2.31 13.67 -13.96
CA ASP A 329 -0.90 13.25 -13.93
C ASP A 329 -0.38 13.19 -12.48
N ARG A 330 -0.88 14.06 -11.61
CA ARG A 330 -0.58 14.04 -10.18
C ARG A 330 -1.03 12.74 -9.53
N ILE A 331 -2.26 12.31 -9.78
CA ILE A 331 -2.82 11.07 -9.21
C ILE A 331 -2.15 9.84 -9.83
N LEU A 332 -1.92 9.83 -11.15
CA LEU A 332 -1.35 8.67 -11.85
C LEU A 332 0.11 8.38 -11.45
N SER A 333 0.89 9.38 -11.01
CA SER A 333 2.30 9.17 -10.65
C SER A 333 2.87 10.16 -9.63
N GLY A 334 2.54 11.44 -9.75
CA GLY A 334 3.22 12.49 -8.98
C GLY A 334 3.09 12.32 -7.48
N THR A 335 1.92 11.93 -6.99
CA THR A 335 1.65 11.70 -5.57
C THR A 335 2.40 10.47 -5.05
N ALA A 336 2.44 9.38 -5.82
CA ALA A 336 3.21 8.19 -5.45
C ALA A 336 4.72 8.49 -5.34
N LEU A 337 5.27 9.27 -6.29
CA LEU A 337 6.68 9.69 -6.26
C LEU A 337 6.99 10.55 -5.02
N GLU A 338 6.12 11.49 -4.68
CA GLU A 338 6.29 12.33 -3.49
C GLU A 338 6.19 11.52 -2.20
N PHE A 339 5.17 10.66 -2.10
CA PHE A 339 5.00 9.76 -0.97
C PHE A 339 6.22 8.87 -0.74
N LEU A 340 6.76 8.29 -1.81
CA LEU A 340 7.92 7.39 -1.74
C LEU A 340 9.27 8.12 -1.65
N GLY A 341 9.31 9.44 -1.84
CA GLY A 341 10.57 10.19 -1.90
C GLY A 341 11.43 9.84 -3.13
N LEU A 342 10.80 9.45 -4.25
CA LEU A 342 11.48 8.96 -5.43
C LEU A 342 11.44 9.96 -6.59
N ASN A 343 12.40 9.85 -7.51
CA ASN A 343 12.49 10.71 -8.68
C ASN A 343 11.96 10.00 -9.95
N ALA A 344 11.12 10.67 -10.72
CA ALA A 344 10.58 10.15 -11.96
C ALA A 344 11.66 9.74 -12.98
N SER A 345 12.83 10.40 -12.98
CA SER A 345 13.94 10.09 -13.89
C SER A 345 14.46 8.66 -13.74
N THR A 346 14.34 8.07 -12.54
CA THR A 346 14.71 6.67 -12.28
C THR A 346 13.94 5.70 -13.17
N PHE A 347 12.68 6.02 -13.48
CA PHE A 347 11.77 5.12 -14.19
C PHE A 347 11.62 5.43 -15.69
N LEU A 348 12.14 6.57 -16.14
CA LEU A 348 12.04 7.02 -17.54
C LEU A 348 13.30 6.73 -18.37
N ALA A 349 14.36 6.20 -17.76
CA ALA A 349 15.66 6.03 -18.40
C ALA A 349 15.65 5.05 -19.62
N ASP A 350 14.73 4.07 -19.64
CA ASP A 350 14.67 3.02 -20.68
C ASP A 350 13.73 3.36 -21.86
N THR A 351 13.17 4.57 -21.93
CA THR A 351 12.29 4.97 -23.05
C THR A 351 13.06 5.52 -24.26
N LYS A 352 14.39 5.36 -24.31
CA LYS A 352 15.19 5.73 -25.48
C LYS A 352 15.29 4.58 -26.48
N GLU A 353 14.65 4.83 -27.65
CA GLU A 353 14.91 4.22 -28.96
C GLU A 353 14.53 2.74 -29.16
N VAL A 354 13.26 2.50 -29.53
CA VAL A 354 12.98 1.56 -30.61
C VAL A 354 12.96 2.39 -31.91
N VAL A 355 14.12 2.59 -32.51
CA VAL A 355 14.21 3.01 -33.90
C VAL A 355 13.95 1.74 -34.73
N HIS A 356 12.78 1.62 -35.30
CA HIS A 356 12.58 0.69 -36.41
C HIS A 356 13.33 1.24 -37.61
N ASP A 357 14.49 0.69 -37.90
CA ASP A 357 15.10 0.74 -39.21
C ASP A 357 14.32 -0.22 -40.13
N ASP A 358 13.30 0.32 -40.79
CA ASP A 358 12.72 -0.33 -41.96
C ASP A 358 13.62 -0.05 -43.15
N ALA A 359 14.43 -1.07 -43.55
CA ALA A 359 15.11 -1.17 -44.83
C ALA A 359 14.25 -1.91 -45.85
#